data_afd76fda4fac2687a6ff0dce945f5cf4
#
_entry.id   afd76fda4fac2687a6ff0dce945f5cf4
#
_cell.length_a   1.000
_cell.length_b   1.000
_cell.length_c   1.000
_cell.angle_alpha   90.00
_cell.angle_beta   90.00
_cell.angle_gamma   90.00
#
_symmetry.space_group_name_H-M   'P 1'
#
loop_
_entity.id
_entity.type
_entity.pdbx_description
1 polymer ?
#
loop_
_entity_poly.entity_id
_entity_poly.type
_entity_poly.pdbx_seq_one_letter_code
_entity_poly.pdbx_strand_id
1 'polypeptide(L)'
;QSEIGEDGHPQRGGFLPPVPLPRRMWAGGRLRWEAANPLQVGQDVERVSTIQSVKHKTGRTGELLFVQVEHRFGNADGLCVTEEHDIVYRAAAQPGEAAPTPQTPPLAGQQQWSRVITPDDVLLFRYSALTFNGHRIHYDRKYVTEVEGYPGLIVHGPLIATLLVDLVRRSLPHAQ
;
A
#
# COMPACT_ATOMS: atom_id res chain seq x y z
N GLN A 1 -5.29 18.32 8.50
CA GLN A 1 -5.40 16.85 8.75
C GLN A 1 -6.21 16.57 10.03
N SER A 2 -7.33 17.26 10.22
CA SER A 2 -8.17 17.18 11.42
C SER A 2 -9.05 15.92 11.50
N GLU A 3 -8.94 15.00 10.55
CA GLU A 3 -9.86 13.86 10.43
C GLU A 3 -9.10 12.53 10.23
N ILE A 4 -8.19 12.24 11.18
CA ILE A 4 -7.50 10.95 11.23
C ILE A 4 -8.28 10.03 12.17
N GLY A 5 -8.54 8.80 11.72
CA GLY A 5 -9.12 7.74 12.52
C GLY A 5 -8.15 7.16 13.54
N GLU A 6 -8.66 6.31 14.42
CA GLU A 6 -7.87 5.66 15.48
C GLU A 6 -6.70 4.82 14.92
N ASP A 7 -6.89 4.22 13.74
CA ASP A 7 -5.88 3.46 13.03
C ASP A 7 -4.78 4.31 12.38
N GLY A 8 -4.88 5.64 12.43
CA GLY A 8 -3.94 6.58 11.81
C GLY A 8 -4.22 6.90 10.34
N HIS A 9 -5.25 6.33 9.74
CA HIS A 9 -5.70 6.67 8.40
C HIS A 9 -6.71 7.85 8.42
N PRO A 10 -6.89 8.57 7.29
CA PRO A 10 -8.01 9.47 7.12
C PRO A 10 -9.35 8.77 7.40
N GLN A 11 -10.26 9.48 8.07
CA GLN A 11 -11.61 8.97 8.34
C GLN A 11 -12.33 8.64 7.03
N ARG A 12 -13.26 7.68 7.12
CA ARG A 12 -14.08 7.25 5.99
C ARG A 12 -15.23 8.24 5.75
N GLY A 13 -15.76 8.25 4.52
CA GLY A 13 -16.85 9.14 4.14
C GLY A 13 -16.41 10.50 3.60
N GLY A 14 -15.08 10.73 3.46
CA GLY A 14 -14.52 11.82 2.68
C GLY A 14 -14.40 11.42 1.20
N PHE A 15 -13.19 11.45 0.65
CA PHE A 15 -12.96 10.98 -0.74
C PHE A 15 -13.26 9.49 -0.89
N LEU A 16 -12.81 8.65 0.04
CA LEU A 16 -13.13 7.22 0.01
C LEU A 16 -14.54 6.96 0.58
N PRO A 17 -15.27 5.94 0.05
CA PRO A 17 -16.64 5.65 0.47
C PRO A 17 -16.74 5.28 1.96
N PRO A 18 -17.89 5.48 2.60
CA PRO A 18 -18.14 5.15 4.01
C PRO A 18 -18.32 3.64 4.19
N VAL A 19 -17.24 2.89 4.03
CA VAL A 19 -17.24 1.43 4.13
C VAL A 19 -17.38 0.99 5.59
N PRO A 20 -18.35 0.10 5.94
CA PRO A 20 -18.58 -0.33 7.32
C PRO A 20 -17.59 -1.41 7.81
N LEU A 21 -16.62 -1.83 6.98
CA LEU A 21 -15.62 -2.84 7.33
C LEU A 21 -14.38 -2.19 7.96
N PRO A 22 -13.97 -2.59 9.19
CA PRO A 22 -12.97 -1.84 9.97
C PRO A 22 -11.55 -1.93 9.41
N ARG A 23 -11.14 -3.05 8.86
CA ARG A 23 -9.76 -3.23 8.39
C ARG A 23 -9.59 -2.76 6.95
N ARG A 24 -8.57 -1.96 6.70
CA ARG A 24 -8.19 -1.47 5.38
C ARG A 24 -6.75 -1.87 5.06
N MET A 25 -6.55 -2.40 3.85
CA MET A 25 -5.24 -2.84 3.39
C MET A 25 -5.02 -2.43 1.93
N TRP A 26 -3.76 -2.20 1.55
CA TRP A 26 -3.36 -2.15 0.16
C TRP A 26 -3.43 -3.56 -0.44
N ALA A 27 -4.19 -3.74 -1.51
CA ALA A 27 -4.40 -5.03 -2.15
C ALA A 27 -3.51 -5.22 -3.39
N GLY A 28 -3.06 -4.12 -3.97
CA GLY A 28 -2.21 -4.11 -5.16
C GLY A 28 -2.21 -2.75 -5.83
N GLY A 29 -1.44 -2.65 -6.91
CA GLY A 29 -1.40 -1.43 -7.70
C GLY A 29 -0.71 -1.66 -9.03
N ARG A 30 -0.89 -0.70 -9.94
CA ARG A 30 -0.22 -0.62 -11.22
C ARG A 30 0.25 0.79 -11.43
N LEU A 31 1.48 0.92 -11.90
CA LEU A 31 2.10 2.20 -12.20
C LEU A 31 2.48 2.22 -13.68
N ARG A 32 2.12 3.30 -14.37
CA ARG A 32 2.53 3.57 -15.75
C ARG A 32 3.19 4.94 -15.80
N TRP A 33 4.37 4.98 -16.37
CA TRP A 33 5.14 6.21 -16.56
C TRP A 33 5.10 6.62 -18.01
N GLU A 34 4.90 7.92 -18.26
CA GLU A 34 5.03 8.50 -19.59
C GLU A 34 6.50 8.79 -19.86
N ALA A 35 7.14 7.93 -20.66
CA ALA A 35 8.58 8.05 -20.96
C ALA A 35 8.95 9.40 -21.58
N ALA A 36 8.04 10.01 -22.34
CA ALA A 36 8.23 11.31 -22.96
C ALA A 36 8.10 12.49 -21.99
N ASN A 37 7.50 12.30 -20.81
CA ASN A 37 7.28 13.35 -19.82
C ASN A 37 7.57 12.85 -18.40
N PRO A 38 8.83 12.53 -18.05
CA PRO A 38 9.19 12.05 -16.72
C PRO A 38 9.07 13.17 -15.68
N LEU A 39 8.57 12.83 -14.49
CA LEU A 39 8.57 13.74 -13.35
C LEU A 39 10.00 14.05 -12.90
N GLN A 40 10.26 15.32 -12.60
CA GLN A 40 11.54 15.80 -12.10
C GLN A 40 11.39 16.48 -10.74
N VAL A 41 12.41 16.37 -9.89
CA VAL A 41 12.45 17.05 -8.60
C VAL A 41 12.46 18.57 -8.83
N GLY A 42 11.58 19.28 -8.10
CA GLY A 42 11.44 20.74 -8.19
C GLY A 42 10.34 21.21 -9.16
N GLN A 43 9.69 20.31 -9.88
CA GLN A 43 8.52 20.67 -10.69
C GLN A 43 7.25 20.80 -9.84
N ASP A 44 6.36 21.69 -10.26
CA ASP A 44 4.98 21.70 -9.77
C ASP A 44 4.24 20.48 -10.34
N VAL A 45 3.52 19.76 -9.47
CA VAL A 45 2.80 18.53 -9.82
C VAL A 45 1.36 18.66 -9.39
N GLU A 46 0.44 18.41 -10.30
CA GLU A 46 -0.97 18.20 -10.00
C GLU A 46 -1.28 16.71 -9.88
N ARG A 47 -2.07 16.34 -8.87
CA ARG A 47 -2.63 14.99 -8.73
C ARG A 47 -4.14 15.03 -8.78
N VAL A 48 -4.72 14.35 -9.76
CA VAL A 48 -6.16 14.09 -9.84
C VAL A 48 -6.43 12.63 -9.42
N SER A 49 -7.35 12.45 -8.48
CA SER A 49 -7.71 11.12 -7.95
C SER A 49 -9.17 10.82 -8.25
N THR A 50 -9.45 9.65 -8.83
CA THR A 50 -10.79 9.23 -9.22
C THR A 50 -11.06 7.81 -8.72
N ILE A 51 -12.22 7.58 -8.08
CA ILE A 51 -12.67 6.22 -7.74
C ILE A 51 -13.19 5.58 -9.02
N GLN A 52 -12.49 4.57 -9.51
CA GLN A 52 -12.84 3.84 -10.73
C GLN A 52 -13.88 2.76 -10.48
N SER A 53 -13.80 2.09 -9.33
CA SER A 53 -14.77 1.05 -9.00
C SER A 53 -14.88 0.81 -7.50
N VAL A 54 -16.07 0.39 -7.08
CA VAL A 54 -16.35 -0.15 -5.75
C VAL A 54 -17.03 -1.50 -5.95
N LYS A 55 -16.40 -2.58 -5.46
CA LYS A 55 -16.89 -3.97 -5.67
C LYS A 55 -16.98 -4.71 -4.35
N HIS A 56 -18.17 -5.17 -4.03
CA HIS A 56 -18.41 -6.06 -2.90
C HIS A 56 -18.22 -7.52 -3.33
N LYS A 57 -17.59 -8.32 -2.48
CA LYS A 57 -17.40 -9.77 -2.66
C LYS A 57 -17.56 -10.48 -1.33
N THR A 58 -18.17 -11.66 -1.37
CA THR A 58 -18.17 -12.58 -0.23
C THR A 58 -17.14 -13.66 -0.50
N GLY A 59 -16.11 -13.72 0.34
CA GLY A 59 -15.04 -14.72 0.26
C GLY A 59 -15.13 -15.74 1.39
N ARG A 60 -14.20 -16.69 1.40
CA ARG A 60 -14.09 -17.70 2.48
C ARG A 60 -13.90 -17.08 3.87
N THR A 61 -13.29 -15.92 3.94
CA THR A 61 -12.98 -15.19 5.18
C THR A 61 -13.99 -14.07 5.47
N GLY A 62 -15.18 -14.11 4.88
CA GLY A 62 -16.25 -13.13 5.08
C GLY A 62 -16.34 -12.07 4.00
N GLU A 63 -16.96 -10.95 4.36
CA GLU A 63 -17.22 -9.84 3.46
C GLU A 63 -15.96 -9.05 3.14
N LEU A 64 -15.78 -8.78 1.85
CA LEU A 64 -14.70 -7.97 1.30
C LEU A 64 -15.28 -6.86 0.44
N LEU A 65 -14.73 -5.67 0.54
CA LEU A 65 -15.06 -4.57 -0.34
C LEU A 65 -13.79 -4.01 -0.97
N PHE A 66 -13.74 -4.03 -2.28
CA PHE A 66 -12.62 -3.51 -3.06
C PHE A 66 -12.95 -2.12 -3.58
N VAL A 67 -12.03 -1.20 -3.39
CA VAL A 67 -12.10 0.15 -3.98
C VAL A 67 -10.86 0.33 -4.85
N GLN A 68 -11.05 0.60 -6.13
CA GLN A 68 -9.99 0.96 -7.04
C GLN A 68 -9.98 2.48 -7.24
N VAL A 69 -8.84 3.09 -6.97
CA VAL A 69 -8.60 4.52 -7.17
C VAL A 69 -7.56 4.67 -8.26
N GLU A 70 -7.84 5.51 -9.25
CA GLU A 70 -6.83 5.98 -10.18
C GLU A 70 -6.31 7.33 -9.71
N HIS A 71 -4.98 7.46 -9.65
CA HIS A 71 -4.28 8.71 -9.45
C HIS A 71 -3.53 9.08 -10.74
N ARG A 72 -3.79 10.27 -11.25
CA ARG A 72 -3.08 10.82 -12.41
C ARG A 72 -2.23 11.97 -11.92
N PHE A 73 -0.94 11.88 -12.17
CA PHE A 73 0.03 12.91 -11.84
C PHE A 73 0.49 13.58 -13.13
N GLY A 74 0.41 14.88 -13.17
CA GLY A 74 0.83 15.70 -14.31
C GLY A 74 1.63 16.91 -13.89
N ASN A 75 2.39 17.45 -14.81
CA ASN A 75 3.08 18.74 -14.74
C ASN A 75 2.54 19.69 -15.81
N ALA A 76 3.19 20.82 -16.04
CA ALA A 76 2.80 21.80 -17.06
C ALA A 76 2.76 21.23 -18.50
N ASP A 77 3.55 20.18 -18.78
CA ASP A 77 3.64 19.54 -20.09
C ASP A 77 2.62 18.37 -20.26
N GLY A 78 1.87 18.04 -19.22
CA GLY A 78 0.80 17.05 -19.26
C GLY A 78 0.97 15.87 -18.31
N LEU A 79 0.39 14.72 -18.67
CA LEU A 79 0.42 13.49 -17.87
C LEU A 79 1.85 12.93 -17.75
N CYS A 80 2.23 12.55 -16.54
CA CYS A 80 3.54 11.96 -16.24
C CYS A 80 3.44 10.53 -15.71
N VAL A 81 2.48 10.29 -14.79
CA VAL A 81 2.30 8.98 -14.14
C VAL A 81 0.80 8.70 -13.95
N THR A 82 0.39 7.48 -14.22
CA THR A 82 -0.89 6.93 -13.80
C THR A 82 -0.67 5.81 -12.81
N GLU A 83 -1.31 5.90 -11.65
CA GLU A 83 -1.33 4.86 -10.63
C GLU A 83 -2.75 4.32 -10.47
N GLU A 84 -2.93 3.00 -10.60
CA GLU A 84 -4.10 2.30 -10.13
C GLU A 84 -3.81 1.76 -8.73
N HIS A 85 -4.60 2.18 -7.74
CA HIS A 85 -4.44 1.81 -6.34
C HIS A 85 -5.64 0.96 -5.91
N ASP A 86 -5.40 -0.32 -5.65
CA ASP A 86 -6.42 -1.25 -5.20
C ASP A 86 -6.42 -1.33 -3.66
N ILE A 87 -7.54 -0.94 -3.05
CA ILE A 87 -7.76 -0.97 -1.61
C ILE A 87 -8.76 -2.08 -1.31
N VAL A 88 -8.50 -2.91 -0.30
CA VAL A 88 -9.44 -3.88 0.22
C VAL A 88 -9.83 -3.54 1.66
N TYR A 89 -11.13 -3.59 1.90
CA TYR A 89 -11.71 -3.52 3.25
C TYR A 89 -12.23 -4.90 3.64
N ARG A 90 -12.04 -5.27 4.92
CA ARG A 90 -12.53 -6.53 5.47
C ARG A 90 -13.01 -6.38 6.92
N ALA A 91 -13.74 -7.36 7.40
CA ALA A 91 -14.13 -7.45 8.80
C ALA A 91 -12.91 -7.56 9.73
N ALA A 92 -13.09 -7.23 11.00
CA ALA A 92 -12.10 -7.53 12.03
C ALA A 92 -11.87 -9.05 12.10
N ALA A 93 -10.64 -9.46 12.46
CA ALA A 93 -10.39 -10.87 12.73
C ALA A 93 -11.24 -11.34 13.91
N GLN A 94 -11.76 -12.55 13.83
CA GLN A 94 -12.46 -13.15 14.96
C GLN A 94 -11.45 -13.56 16.04
N PRO A 95 -11.78 -13.43 17.33
CA PRO A 95 -10.95 -13.96 18.39
C PRO A 95 -10.67 -15.47 18.15
N GLY A 96 -9.40 -15.86 18.15
CA GLY A 96 -8.98 -17.24 17.88
C GLY A 96 -8.85 -17.60 16.40
N GLU A 97 -9.09 -16.68 15.47
CA GLU A 97 -8.80 -16.90 14.05
C GLU A 97 -7.30 -17.09 13.85
N ALA A 98 -6.89 -18.23 13.28
CA ALA A 98 -5.49 -18.50 13.01
C ALA A 98 -4.94 -17.51 11.98
N ALA A 99 -3.74 -17.01 12.23
CA ALA A 99 -3.04 -16.21 11.24
C ALA A 99 -2.88 -17.01 9.93
N PRO A 100 -2.99 -16.37 8.75
CA PRO A 100 -2.78 -17.05 7.49
C PRO A 100 -1.41 -17.74 7.47
N THR A 101 -1.39 -19.02 7.10
CA THR A 101 -0.12 -19.74 6.94
C THR A 101 0.70 -19.10 5.82
N PRO A 102 1.96 -18.74 6.05
CA PRO A 102 2.82 -18.26 5.01
C PRO A 102 2.90 -19.26 3.85
N GLN A 103 2.67 -18.78 2.64
CA GLN A 103 2.80 -19.62 1.45
C GLN A 103 4.21 -19.47 0.87
N THR A 104 4.82 -20.59 0.51
CA THR A 104 6.08 -20.56 -0.24
C THR A 104 5.82 -19.97 -1.62
N PRO A 105 6.59 -18.97 -2.06
CA PRO A 105 6.44 -18.41 -3.38
C PRO A 105 6.59 -19.49 -4.47
N PRO A 106 5.77 -19.49 -5.53
CA PRO A 106 5.80 -20.52 -6.59
C PRO A 106 7.16 -20.65 -7.29
N LEU A 107 7.95 -19.56 -7.29
CA LEU A 107 9.26 -19.47 -7.94
C LEU A 107 10.43 -19.50 -6.95
N ALA A 108 10.22 -19.99 -5.71
CA ALA A 108 11.29 -20.10 -4.73
C ALA A 108 12.46 -20.93 -5.30
N GLY A 109 13.67 -20.35 -5.27
CA GLY A 109 14.88 -20.97 -5.84
C GLY A 109 15.05 -20.81 -7.36
N GLN A 110 14.12 -20.18 -8.06
CA GLN A 110 14.20 -19.91 -9.51
C GLN A 110 14.43 -18.42 -9.84
N GLN A 111 14.57 -17.59 -8.82
CA GLN A 111 14.81 -16.17 -8.99
C GLN A 111 16.21 -15.91 -9.61
N GLN A 112 16.24 -15.02 -10.61
CA GLN A 112 17.51 -14.57 -11.22
C GLN A 112 18.24 -13.57 -10.32
N TRP A 113 17.49 -12.76 -9.55
CA TRP A 113 18.00 -11.77 -8.61
C TRP A 113 17.32 -11.90 -7.28
N SER A 114 18.09 -11.71 -6.23
CA SER A 114 17.55 -11.71 -4.88
C SER A 114 18.31 -10.73 -3.98
N ARG A 115 17.61 -10.17 -3.01
CA ARG A 115 18.16 -9.33 -1.96
C ARG A 115 17.41 -9.61 -0.67
N VAL A 116 18.13 -9.95 0.38
CA VAL A 116 17.55 -10.11 1.72
C VAL A 116 17.60 -8.78 2.44
N ILE A 117 16.44 -8.35 2.94
CA ILE A 117 16.28 -7.14 3.74
C ILE A 117 15.51 -7.53 4.99
N THR A 118 16.03 -7.16 6.16
CA THR A 118 15.32 -7.31 7.43
C THR A 118 14.82 -5.92 7.85
N PRO A 119 13.51 -5.64 7.71
CA PRO A 119 12.95 -4.37 8.12
C PRO A 119 12.97 -4.27 9.64
N ASP A 120 13.65 -3.26 10.17
CA ASP A 120 13.60 -2.90 11.59
C ASP A 120 12.58 -1.79 11.86
N ASP A 121 12.32 -1.53 13.14
CA ASP A 121 11.38 -0.50 13.58
C ASP A 121 11.74 0.89 13.01
N VAL A 122 13.03 1.16 12.87
CA VAL A 122 13.52 2.45 12.36
C VAL A 122 13.21 2.61 10.88
N LEU A 123 13.42 1.56 10.08
CA LEU A 123 13.09 1.56 8.66
C LEU A 123 11.58 1.76 8.46
N LEU A 124 10.76 1.03 9.21
CA LEU A 124 9.31 1.15 9.12
C LEU A 124 8.81 2.54 9.51
N PHE A 125 9.32 3.09 10.62
CA PHE A 125 9.01 4.46 11.05
C PHE A 125 9.41 5.49 9.99
N ARG A 126 10.65 5.42 9.47
CA ARG A 126 11.13 6.34 8.43
C ARG A 126 10.30 6.27 7.16
N TYR A 127 9.92 5.08 6.73
CA TYR A 127 9.08 4.93 5.54
C TYR A 127 7.69 5.55 5.76
N SER A 128 7.06 5.30 6.92
CA SER A 128 5.81 5.96 7.28
C SER A 128 5.92 7.48 7.24
N ALA A 129 6.98 8.03 7.84
CA ALA A 129 7.21 9.48 7.90
C ALA A 129 7.41 10.10 6.52
N LEU A 130 8.26 9.50 5.68
CA LEU A 130 8.58 10.00 4.34
C LEU A 130 7.42 9.90 3.35
N THR A 131 6.54 8.92 3.53
CA THR A 131 5.38 8.71 2.66
C THR A 131 4.07 9.26 3.24
N PHE A 132 4.12 9.90 4.42
CA PHE A 132 2.94 10.35 5.18
C PHE A 132 1.92 9.22 5.41
N ASN A 133 2.39 7.97 5.50
CA ASN A 133 1.55 6.83 5.82
C ASN A 133 1.38 6.73 7.34
N GLY A 134 0.25 7.24 7.83
CA GLY A 134 -0.07 7.28 9.25
C GLY A 134 -0.61 5.99 9.84
N HIS A 135 -0.72 4.88 9.08
CA HIS A 135 -1.30 3.63 9.58
C HIS A 135 -0.45 3.05 10.73
N ARG A 136 -1.03 3.02 11.90
CA ARG A 136 -0.33 2.69 13.18
C ARG A 136 0.28 1.31 13.22
N ILE A 137 -0.22 0.34 12.44
CA ILE A 137 0.32 -1.02 12.40
C ILE A 137 1.79 -1.08 11.98
N HIS A 138 2.30 -0.03 11.33
CA HIS A 138 3.65 0.01 10.82
C HIS A 138 4.68 0.58 11.81
N TYR A 139 4.25 1.35 12.82
CA TYR A 139 5.17 2.04 13.73
C TYR A 139 4.73 2.07 15.19
N ASP A 140 3.47 1.76 15.50
CA ASP A 140 2.98 1.71 16.88
C ASP A 140 2.84 0.25 17.34
N ARG A 141 3.89 -0.23 18.02
CA ARG A 141 3.97 -1.62 18.46
C ARG A 141 2.85 -1.97 19.43
N LYS A 142 2.49 -1.05 20.35
CA LYS A 142 1.42 -1.29 21.31
C LYS A 142 0.07 -1.44 20.59
N TYR A 143 -0.24 -0.53 19.69
CA TYR A 143 -1.47 -0.57 18.92
C TYR A 143 -1.59 -1.86 18.09
N VAL A 144 -0.55 -2.20 17.35
CA VAL A 144 -0.58 -3.37 16.45
C VAL A 144 -0.74 -4.69 17.21
N THR A 145 -0.18 -4.80 18.42
CA THR A 145 -0.26 -6.04 19.22
C THR A 145 -1.52 -6.11 20.07
N GLU A 146 -1.91 -5.02 20.74
CA GLU A 146 -3.02 -5.02 21.69
C GLU A 146 -4.38 -4.75 21.04
N VAL A 147 -4.42 -3.95 19.96
CA VAL A 147 -5.67 -3.59 19.29
C VAL A 147 -5.90 -4.41 18.02
N GLU A 148 -4.88 -4.54 17.18
CA GLU A 148 -4.99 -5.27 15.91
C GLU A 148 -4.70 -6.78 16.04
N GLY A 149 -4.05 -7.21 17.13
CA GLY A 149 -3.75 -8.61 17.41
C GLY A 149 -2.67 -9.24 16.55
N TYR A 150 -1.80 -8.44 15.91
CA TYR A 150 -0.64 -8.94 15.18
C TYR A 150 0.52 -9.24 16.14
N PRO A 151 1.43 -10.15 15.79
CA PRO A 151 2.58 -10.49 16.64
C PRO A 151 3.63 -9.38 16.72
N GLY A 152 3.56 -8.36 15.89
CA GLY A 152 4.50 -7.24 15.83
C GLY A 152 4.17 -6.27 14.71
N LEU A 153 5.09 -5.32 14.46
CA LEU A 153 4.89 -4.33 13.40
C LEU A 153 4.77 -5.00 12.02
N ILE A 154 3.89 -4.46 11.21
CA ILE A 154 3.62 -4.96 9.86
C ILE A 154 4.44 -4.15 8.85
N VAL A 155 5.12 -4.85 7.94
CA VAL A 155 5.84 -4.21 6.84
C VAL A 155 4.84 -3.61 5.85
N HIS A 156 5.09 -2.39 5.40
CA HIS A 156 4.25 -1.73 4.41
C HIS A 156 4.28 -2.49 3.07
N GLY A 157 3.13 -2.80 2.50
CA GLY A 157 3.05 -3.31 1.13
C GLY A 157 3.76 -2.41 0.10
N PRO A 158 3.55 -1.08 0.13
CA PRO A 158 4.28 -0.15 -0.73
C PRO A 158 5.80 -0.14 -0.52
N LEU A 159 6.32 -0.38 0.70
CA LEU A 159 7.76 -0.54 0.93
C LEU A 159 8.28 -1.78 0.20
N ILE A 160 7.57 -2.90 0.28
CA ILE A 160 7.94 -4.13 -0.43
C ILE A 160 7.98 -3.87 -1.95
N ALA A 161 6.96 -3.21 -2.49
CA ALA A 161 6.92 -2.84 -3.90
C ALA A 161 8.10 -1.93 -4.30
N THR A 162 8.42 -0.91 -3.48
CA THR A 162 9.56 -0.02 -3.70
C THR A 162 10.89 -0.79 -3.73
N LEU A 163 11.08 -1.73 -2.80
CA LEU A 163 12.29 -2.53 -2.73
C LEU A 163 12.42 -3.50 -3.91
N LEU A 164 11.31 -4.05 -4.41
CA LEU A 164 11.29 -4.88 -5.62
C LEU A 164 11.64 -4.07 -6.87
N VAL A 165 11.09 -2.88 -7.03
CA VAL A 165 11.45 -1.98 -8.15
C VAL A 165 12.92 -1.56 -8.05
N ASP A 166 13.43 -1.26 -6.85
CA ASP A 166 14.86 -0.95 -6.65
C ASP A 166 15.75 -2.14 -7.01
N LEU A 167 15.33 -3.37 -6.71
CA LEU A 167 16.05 -4.58 -7.12
C LEU A 167 16.14 -4.71 -8.64
N VAL A 168 15.01 -4.54 -9.34
CA VAL A 168 14.96 -4.56 -10.81
C VAL A 168 15.88 -3.49 -11.39
N ARG A 169 15.77 -2.24 -10.92
CA ARG A 169 16.59 -1.11 -11.39
C ARG A 169 18.09 -1.35 -11.23
N ARG A 170 18.52 -1.96 -10.11
CA ARG A 170 19.93 -2.32 -9.86
C ARG A 170 20.40 -3.46 -10.73
N SER A 171 19.53 -4.40 -11.04
CA SER A 171 19.88 -5.59 -11.83
C SER A 171 19.82 -5.33 -13.34
N LEU A 172 18.99 -4.38 -13.76
CA LEU A 172 18.80 -3.96 -15.16
C LEU A 172 18.93 -2.43 -15.29
N PRO A 173 20.13 -1.85 -15.12
CA PRO A 173 20.32 -0.40 -15.07
C PRO A 173 19.99 0.33 -16.39
N HIS A 174 19.88 -0.40 -17.50
CA HIS A 174 19.55 0.13 -18.82
C HIS A 174 18.12 -0.20 -19.29
N ALA A 175 17.33 -0.88 -18.47
CA ALA A 175 15.92 -1.12 -18.81
C ALA A 175 15.13 0.21 -18.66
N GLN A 176 14.34 0.53 -19.68
CA GLN A 176 13.41 1.66 -19.71
C GLN A 176 11.99 1.20 -19.40
#